data_c17d4f1cbb9f06e326f5d624ccb1cc04
#
_entry.id   c17d4f1cbb9f06e326f5d624ccb1cc04
#
_cell.length_a   1.000
_cell.length_b   1.000
_cell.length_c   1.000
_cell.angle_alpha   90.00
_cell.angle_beta   90.00
_cell.angle_gamma   90.00
#
_symmetry.space_group_name_H-M   'P 1'
#
loop_
_entity.id
_entity.type
_entity.pdbx_description
1 polymer ?
#
loop_
_entity_poly.entity_id
_entity_poly.type
_entity_poly.pdbx_seq_one_letter_code
_entity_poly.pdbx_strand_id
1 'polypeptide(L)'
;MAIYHLVAKVVSRGAGRSAVAASAYLSCTNILNDYDGVRHDFTRKKGLVWQDVFLPEFAPAEWKDRGLLWNAVEKNEKTKDSRLAREFVPALPIELTPAQWQELLTDFIQNNFVAEGMCADVAIHDPHSPGHNPHAHIMSMPITRLRWMSYPKKRPPFLPWMSAWSRRMTGQRQSTAASERSRRFGST
;
A
#
# COMPACT_ATOMS: atom_id res chain seq x y z
N MET A 1 -12.55 -6.39 -19.63
CA MET A 1 -11.81 -7.50 -18.96
C MET A 1 -10.75 -6.86 -18.05
N ALA A 2 -10.89 -6.99 -16.73
CA ALA A 2 -9.92 -6.43 -15.80
C ALA A 2 -8.56 -7.12 -15.96
N ILE A 3 -7.52 -6.35 -16.26
CA ILE A 3 -6.15 -6.86 -16.37
C ILE A 3 -5.60 -6.88 -14.94
N TYR A 4 -5.43 -8.08 -14.37
CA TYR A 4 -4.74 -8.22 -13.09
C TYR A 4 -3.24 -7.99 -13.29
N HIS A 5 -2.74 -6.95 -12.64
CA HIS A 5 -1.29 -6.69 -12.58
C HIS A 5 -0.95 -6.16 -11.19
N LEU A 6 0.00 -6.80 -10.53
CA LEU A 6 0.53 -6.37 -9.24
C LEU A 6 2.04 -6.40 -9.27
N VAL A 7 2.66 -5.25 -9.07
CA VAL A 7 4.11 -5.14 -8.89
C VAL A 7 4.40 -4.86 -7.41
N ALA A 8 5.35 -5.61 -6.85
CA ALA A 8 5.87 -5.36 -5.52
C ALA A 8 7.35 -4.98 -5.59
N LYS A 9 7.72 -3.86 -5.00
CA LYS A 9 9.08 -3.31 -4.99
C LYS A 9 9.54 -3.03 -3.58
N VAL A 10 10.85 -3.01 -3.37
CA VAL A 10 11.45 -2.55 -2.12
C VAL A 10 12.03 -1.15 -2.34
N VAL A 11 11.68 -0.22 -1.48
CA VAL A 11 12.35 1.07 -1.38
C VAL A 11 13.54 0.87 -0.44
N SER A 12 14.75 0.89 -0.96
CA SER A 12 15.98 0.60 -0.21
C SER A 12 17.00 1.70 -0.45
N ARG A 13 17.63 2.16 0.62
CA ARG A 13 18.70 3.15 0.56
C ARG A 13 19.91 2.62 -0.21
N GLY A 14 20.28 1.35 -0.02
CA GLY A 14 21.38 0.72 -0.75
C GLY A 14 21.18 0.66 -2.27
N ALA A 15 19.93 0.73 -2.74
CA ALA A 15 19.60 0.88 -4.16
C ALA A 15 19.48 2.35 -4.61
N GLY A 16 19.94 3.31 -3.80
CA GLY A 16 19.83 4.75 -4.09
C GLY A 16 18.40 5.30 -4.05
N ARG A 17 17.46 4.61 -3.38
CA ARG A 17 16.06 5.05 -3.27
C ARG A 17 15.78 5.67 -1.91
N SER A 18 15.00 6.75 -1.89
CA SER A 18 14.50 7.41 -0.69
C SER A 18 13.01 7.14 -0.51
N ALA A 19 12.57 6.93 0.74
CA ALA A 19 11.16 6.80 1.06
C ALA A 19 10.43 8.14 0.93
N VAL A 20 11.09 9.24 1.29
CA VAL A 20 10.56 10.60 1.11
C VAL A 20 10.36 10.91 -0.37
N ALA A 21 11.35 10.59 -1.23
CA ALA A 21 11.21 10.78 -2.68
C ALA A 21 10.08 9.95 -3.27
N ALA A 22 9.95 8.69 -2.84
CA ALA A 22 8.90 7.80 -3.31
C ALA A 22 7.51 8.30 -2.89
N SER A 23 7.36 8.77 -1.65
CA SER A 23 6.11 9.36 -1.16
C SER A 23 5.75 10.67 -1.89
N ALA A 24 6.70 11.56 -2.08
CA ALA A 24 6.50 12.79 -2.85
C ALA A 24 6.06 12.49 -4.29
N TYR A 25 6.65 11.46 -4.91
CA TYR A 25 6.31 11.04 -6.27
C TYR A 25 4.89 10.47 -6.37
N LEU A 26 4.51 9.55 -5.48
CA LEU A 26 3.18 8.94 -5.53
C LEU A 26 2.07 9.94 -5.22
N SER A 27 2.33 10.88 -4.31
CA SER A 27 1.35 11.88 -3.87
C SER A 27 1.34 13.16 -4.70
N CYS A 28 2.25 13.30 -5.69
CA CYS A 28 2.40 14.52 -6.49
C CYS A 28 2.64 15.77 -5.64
N THR A 29 3.43 15.65 -4.58
CA THR A 29 3.72 16.72 -3.61
C THR A 29 5.16 17.15 -3.62
N ASN A 30 5.47 18.18 -2.83
CA ASN A 30 6.81 18.70 -2.62
C ASN A 30 7.21 18.41 -1.17
N ILE A 31 8.19 17.52 -0.96
CA ILE A 31 8.65 17.13 0.38
C ILE A 31 10.17 17.31 0.46
N LEU A 32 10.65 17.92 1.56
CA LEU A 32 12.05 17.97 1.91
C LEU A 32 12.47 16.67 2.61
N ASN A 33 13.53 16.05 2.15
CA ASN A 33 14.16 14.93 2.84
C ASN A 33 15.19 15.46 3.84
N ASP A 34 14.92 15.34 5.13
CA ASP A 34 15.79 15.81 6.21
C ASP A 34 17.10 15.00 6.31
N TYR A 35 17.13 13.78 5.74
CA TYR A 35 18.31 12.92 5.80
C TYR A 35 19.47 13.42 4.91
N ASP A 36 19.16 13.93 3.72
CA ASP A 36 20.14 14.38 2.73
C ASP A 36 19.97 15.85 2.33
N GLY A 37 18.95 16.55 2.84
CA GLY A 37 18.63 17.94 2.52
C GLY A 37 18.05 18.13 1.12
N VAL A 38 17.73 17.04 0.40
CA VAL A 38 17.20 17.12 -0.97
C VAL A 38 15.69 17.36 -0.94
N ARG A 39 15.24 18.35 -1.72
CA ARG A 39 13.83 18.63 -1.91
C ARG A 39 13.30 17.89 -3.14
N HIS A 40 12.31 17.05 -2.92
CA HIS A 40 11.64 16.25 -3.97
C HIS A 40 10.33 16.94 -4.35
N ASP A 41 10.29 17.58 -5.52
CA ASP A 41 9.13 18.31 -6.03
C ASP A 41 8.51 17.58 -7.25
N PHE A 42 7.34 17.02 -7.05
CA PHE A 42 6.54 16.34 -8.07
C PHE A 42 5.18 17.02 -8.30
N THR A 43 5.00 18.27 -7.88
CA THR A 43 3.74 19.02 -8.00
C THR A 43 3.27 19.22 -9.45
N ARG A 44 4.18 19.13 -10.43
CA ARG A 44 3.86 19.21 -11.85
C ARG A 44 3.28 17.90 -12.44
N LYS A 45 3.40 16.79 -11.71
CA LYS A 45 2.86 15.50 -12.14
C LYS A 45 1.32 15.55 -12.09
N LYS A 46 0.68 15.03 -13.15
CA LYS A 46 -0.78 14.99 -13.29
C LYS A 46 -1.29 13.55 -13.14
N GLY A 47 -2.63 13.39 -13.09
CA GLY A 47 -3.29 12.09 -13.05
C GLY A 47 -3.51 11.55 -11.63
N LEU A 48 -3.23 12.32 -10.59
CA LEU A 48 -3.61 11.96 -9.22
C LEU A 48 -5.13 12.12 -9.06
N VAL A 49 -5.80 11.04 -8.66
CA VAL A 49 -7.25 10.98 -8.44
C VAL A 49 -7.58 11.07 -6.95
N TRP A 50 -6.82 10.37 -6.14
CA TRP A 50 -7.03 10.32 -4.69
C TRP A 50 -5.76 9.91 -3.97
N GLN A 51 -5.63 10.34 -2.71
CA GLN A 51 -4.51 9.97 -1.84
C GLN A 51 -4.91 10.05 -0.36
N ASP A 52 -4.32 9.19 0.45
CA ASP A 52 -4.44 9.25 1.91
C ASP A 52 -3.26 8.54 2.60
N VAL A 53 -3.13 8.75 3.91
CA VAL A 53 -2.20 8.03 4.77
C VAL A 53 -2.99 7.30 5.84
N PHE A 54 -2.86 5.99 5.90
CA PHE A 54 -3.49 5.12 6.88
C PHE A 54 -2.52 4.78 7.98
N LEU A 55 -2.97 4.92 9.23
CA LEU A 55 -2.17 4.67 10.41
C LEU A 55 -2.91 3.71 11.35
N PRO A 56 -2.19 2.79 12.02
CA PRO A 56 -2.74 2.04 13.13
C PRO A 56 -3.01 2.98 14.32
N GLU A 57 -3.96 2.60 15.17
CA GLU A 57 -4.45 3.42 16.30
C GLU A 57 -3.35 3.93 17.24
N PHE A 58 -2.30 3.13 17.43
CA PHE A 58 -1.18 3.47 18.31
C PHE A 58 -0.12 4.38 17.65
N ALA A 59 -0.26 4.72 16.38
CA ALA A 59 0.69 5.58 15.69
C ALA A 59 0.48 7.06 16.06
N PRO A 60 1.55 7.87 16.09
CA PRO A 60 1.42 9.31 16.26
C PRO A 60 0.50 9.93 15.22
N ALA A 61 -0.47 10.73 15.65
CA ALA A 61 -1.46 11.34 14.75
C ALA A 61 -0.83 12.28 13.71
N GLU A 62 0.30 12.92 14.06
CA GLU A 62 1.08 13.78 13.17
C GLU A 62 1.63 13.05 11.94
N TRP A 63 1.74 11.71 11.98
CA TRP A 63 2.19 10.92 10.83
C TRP A 63 1.13 10.78 9.71
N LYS A 64 -0.05 11.37 9.90
CA LYS A 64 -0.95 11.66 8.78
C LYS A 64 -0.30 12.61 7.76
N ASP A 65 0.62 13.45 8.20
CA ASP A 65 1.53 14.17 7.31
C ASP A 65 2.60 13.19 6.80
N ARG A 66 2.61 12.96 5.49
CA ARG A 66 3.54 12.01 4.86
C ARG A 66 4.99 12.49 4.91
N GLY A 67 5.23 13.80 4.94
CA GLY A 67 6.56 14.37 5.12
C GLY A 67 7.12 14.00 6.48
N LEU A 68 6.33 14.16 7.55
CA LEU A 68 6.73 13.78 8.91
C LEU A 68 6.91 12.26 9.03
N LEU A 69 5.99 11.46 8.48
CA LEU A 69 6.07 9.99 8.50
C LEU A 69 7.36 9.49 7.85
N TRP A 70 7.60 9.87 6.59
CA TRP A 70 8.71 9.27 5.83
C TRP A 70 10.07 9.84 6.22
N ASN A 71 10.15 11.07 6.72
CA ASN A 71 11.36 11.59 7.36
C ASN A 71 11.67 10.86 8.68
N ALA A 72 10.65 10.52 9.48
CA ALA A 72 10.85 9.70 10.67
C ALA A 72 11.40 8.30 10.31
N VAL A 73 10.94 7.70 9.21
CA VAL A 73 11.44 6.42 8.68
C VAL A 73 12.91 6.55 8.27
N GLU A 74 13.24 7.53 7.43
CA GLU A 74 14.62 7.77 6.97
C GLU A 74 15.59 8.00 8.13
N LYS A 75 15.16 8.77 9.13
CA LYS A 75 15.96 9.09 10.32
C LYS A 75 16.19 7.88 11.23
N ASN A 76 15.18 7.01 11.35
CA ASN A 76 15.26 5.84 12.22
C ASN A 76 16.10 4.70 11.63
N GLU A 77 16.08 4.54 10.32
CA GLU A 77 16.80 3.50 9.59
C GLU A 77 18.24 3.96 9.29
N LYS A 78 19.19 3.52 10.14
CA LYS A 78 20.56 4.05 10.15
C LYS A 78 21.53 3.30 9.23
N THR A 79 21.17 2.10 8.72
CA THR A 79 22.10 1.30 7.94
C THR A 79 22.11 1.73 6.47
N LYS A 80 23.27 1.56 5.81
CA LYS A 80 23.46 1.91 4.41
C LYS A 80 22.49 1.16 3.48
N ASP A 81 22.13 -0.08 3.83
CA ASP A 81 21.28 -0.95 3.02
C ASP A 81 19.86 -1.09 3.58
N SER A 82 19.41 -0.10 4.39
CA SER A 82 18.08 -0.13 5.00
C SER A 82 16.98 -0.27 3.97
N ARG A 83 16.05 -1.17 4.26
CA ARG A 83 14.77 -1.29 3.53
C ARG A 83 13.78 -0.35 4.17
N LEU A 84 13.57 0.81 3.55
CA LEU A 84 12.77 1.91 4.09
C LEU A 84 11.27 1.62 4.01
N ALA A 85 10.82 1.09 2.86
CA ALA A 85 9.43 0.75 2.62
C ALA A 85 9.28 -0.38 1.61
N ARG A 86 8.04 -0.87 1.48
CA ARG A 86 7.61 -1.69 0.36
C ARG A 86 6.53 -0.95 -0.41
N GLU A 87 6.67 -0.93 -1.71
CA GLU A 87 5.73 -0.33 -2.63
C GLU A 87 5.00 -1.43 -3.40
N PHE A 88 3.67 -1.36 -3.40
CA PHE A 88 2.79 -2.23 -4.17
C PHE A 88 2.05 -1.38 -5.18
N VAL A 89 2.02 -1.85 -6.43
CA VAL A 89 1.36 -1.13 -7.53
C VAL A 89 0.35 -2.09 -8.17
N PRO A 90 -0.87 -2.19 -7.61
CA PRO A 90 -1.97 -2.92 -8.22
C PRO A 90 -2.63 -2.11 -9.34
N ALA A 91 -2.95 -2.75 -10.45
CA ALA A 91 -3.88 -2.22 -11.43
C ALA A 91 -5.30 -2.21 -10.84
N LEU A 92 -6.08 -1.18 -11.17
CA LEU A 92 -7.48 -1.04 -10.75
C LEU A 92 -8.41 -1.39 -11.91
N PRO A 93 -9.57 -2.02 -11.64
CA PRO A 93 -10.55 -2.31 -12.69
C PRO A 93 -11.09 -1.01 -13.29
N ILE A 94 -11.02 -0.89 -14.62
CA ILE A 94 -11.53 0.27 -15.34
C ILE A 94 -13.05 0.37 -15.31
N GLU A 95 -13.73 -0.72 -14.95
CA GLU A 95 -15.19 -0.81 -14.83
C GLU A 95 -15.71 -0.15 -13.54
N LEU A 96 -14.83 0.14 -12.58
CA LEU A 96 -15.19 0.79 -11.34
C LEU A 96 -15.03 2.31 -11.42
N THR A 97 -15.87 3.02 -10.69
CA THR A 97 -15.75 4.47 -10.52
C THR A 97 -14.60 4.83 -9.55
N PRO A 98 -14.10 6.07 -9.58
CA PRO A 98 -13.09 6.53 -8.61
C PRO A 98 -13.50 6.35 -7.15
N ALA A 99 -14.78 6.53 -6.82
CA ALA A 99 -15.30 6.30 -5.47
C ALA A 99 -15.23 4.83 -5.07
N GLN A 100 -15.54 3.91 -5.99
CA GLN A 100 -15.43 2.47 -5.76
C GLN A 100 -13.98 2.01 -5.63
N TRP A 101 -13.03 2.62 -6.39
CA TRP A 101 -11.60 2.37 -6.19
C TRP A 101 -11.14 2.79 -4.80
N GLN A 102 -11.58 3.95 -4.33
CA GLN A 102 -11.25 4.45 -3.00
C GLN A 102 -11.78 3.52 -1.90
N GLU A 103 -13.05 3.10 -1.98
CA GLU A 103 -13.66 2.17 -1.04
C GLU A 103 -12.92 0.83 -1.00
N LEU A 104 -12.67 0.24 -2.18
CA LEU A 104 -11.95 -1.02 -2.33
C LEU A 104 -10.54 -0.96 -1.71
N LEU A 105 -9.79 0.12 -1.97
CA LEU A 105 -8.45 0.30 -1.44
C LEU A 105 -8.46 0.56 0.07
N THR A 106 -9.42 1.36 0.56
CA THR A 106 -9.57 1.63 1.99
C THR A 106 -9.80 0.33 2.76
N ASP A 107 -10.78 -0.48 2.34
CA ASP A 107 -11.05 -1.78 2.96
C ASP A 107 -9.83 -2.72 2.89
N PHE A 108 -9.19 -2.78 1.73
CA PHE A 108 -8.00 -3.61 1.55
C PHE A 108 -6.84 -3.18 2.46
N ILE A 109 -6.57 -1.86 2.56
CA ILE A 109 -5.48 -1.32 3.38
C ILE A 109 -5.77 -1.53 4.86
N GLN A 110 -6.99 -1.26 5.32
CA GLN A 110 -7.38 -1.44 6.71
C GLN A 110 -7.19 -2.89 7.17
N ASN A 111 -7.65 -3.85 6.36
CA ASN A 111 -7.63 -5.26 6.73
C ASN A 111 -6.26 -5.95 6.57
N ASN A 112 -5.37 -5.43 5.70
CA ASN A 112 -4.14 -6.13 5.36
C ASN A 112 -2.86 -5.41 5.79
N PHE A 113 -2.92 -4.12 6.08
CA PHE A 113 -1.77 -3.34 6.52
C PHE A 113 -1.99 -2.76 7.92
N VAL A 114 -3.07 -1.98 8.11
CA VAL A 114 -3.31 -1.28 9.37
C VAL A 114 -3.59 -2.26 10.50
N ALA A 115 -4.41 -3.29 10.27
CA ALA A 115 -4.70 -4.36 11.23
C ALA A 115 -3.42 -5.12 11.66
N GLU A 116 -2.40 -5.16 10.80
CA GLU A 116 -1.09 -5.78 11.07
C GLU A 116 -0.07 -4.77 11.65
N GLY A 117 -0.51 -3.58 12.07
CA GLY A 117 0.33 -2.56 12.67
C GLY A 117 1.27 -1.86 11.68
N MET A 118 0.89 -1.79 10.41
CA MET A 118 1.63 -1.08 9.38
C MET A 118 0.97 0.26 9.08
N CYS A 119 1.78 1.28 8.77
CA CYS A 119 1.27 2.44 8.06
C CYS A 119 1.19 2.15 6.56
N ALA A 120 0.31 2.85 5.86
CA ALA A 120 0.22 2.81 4.41
C ALA A 120 -0.02 4.21 3.85
N ASP A 121 0.87 4.66 2.98
CA ASP A 121 0.73 5.88 2.18
C ASP A 121 0.25 5.46 0.80
N VAL A 122 -0.92 5.95 0.39
CA VAL A 122 -1.61 5.49 -0.81
C VAL A 122 -1.95 6.64 -1.75
N ALA A 123 -1.86 6.37 -3.05
CA ALA A 123 -2.36 7.27 -4.09
C ALA A 123 -2.95 6.46 -5.24
N ILE A 124 -4.05 6.96 -5.82
CA ILE A 124 -4.63 6.45 -7.06
C ILE A 124 -4.22 7.38 -8.19
N HIS A 125 -3.69 6.79 -9.24
CA HIS A 125 -3.38 7.47 -10.49
C HIS A 125 -4.24 6.94 -11.62
N ASP A 126 -4.79 7.84 -12.39
CA ASP A 126 -5.49 7.56 -13.64
C ASP A 126 -4.88 8.38 -14.77
N PRO A 127 -3.84 7.86 -15.45
CA PRO A 127 -3.24 8.53 -16.57
C PRO A 127 -4.22 8.58 -17.75
N HIS A 128 -4.53 9.78 -18.21
CA HIS A 128 -5.38 9.97 -19.39
C HIS A 128 -4.73 9.42 -20.66
N SER A 129 -5.61 9.09 -21.65
CA SER A 129 -5.23 8.57 -22.97
C SER A 129 -3.96 9.21 -23.58
N PRO A 130 -3.09 8.43 -24.30
CA PRO A 130 -3.39 7.07 -24.80
C PRO A 130 -2.84 5.99 -23.86
N GLY A 131 -3.40 5.66 -22.80
CA GLY A 131 -2.89 4.63 -21.88
C GLY A 131 -3.68 4.61 -20.59
N HIS A 132 -5.01 4.71 -20.70
CA HIS A 132 -5.88 4.57 -19.55
C HIS A 132 -5.60 3.26 -18.80
N ASN A 133 -4.87 3.37 -17.72
CA ASN A 133 -4.47 2.26 -16.85
C ASN A 133 -4.51 2.74 -15.40
N PRO A 134 -5.71 2.81 -14.80
CA PRO A 134 -5.85 3.22 -13.43
C PRO A 134 -5.12 2.24 -12.51
N HIS A 135 -4.30 2.77 -11.62
CA HIS A 135 -3.51 1.98 -10.70
C HIS A 135 -3.32 2.71 -9.36
N ALA A 136 -3.10 1.94 -8.32
CA ALA A 136 -2.74 2.50 -7.03
C ALA A 136 -1.25 2.30 -6.74
N HIS A 137 -0.68 3.24 -6.02
CA HIS A 137 0.58 3.07 -5.31
C HIS A 137 0.25 2.93 -3.83
N ILE A 138 0.73 1.87 -3.20
CA ILE A 138 0.60 1.62 -1.76
C ILE A 138 2.00 1.46 -1.21
N MET A 139 2.47 2.45 -0.49
CA MET A 139 3.78 2.39 0.17
C MET A 139 3.59 2.10 1.65
N SER A 140 4.16 1.01 2.15
CA SER A 140 3.92 0.52 3.50
C SER A 140 5.18 0.09 4.22
N MET A 141 5.15 0.23 5.55
CA MET A 141 6.15 -0.32 6.46
C MET A 141 5.55 -0.65 7.84
N PRO A 142 6.10 -1.64 8.58
CA PRO A 142 5.72 -1.86 9.97
C PRO A 142 6.17 -0.72 10.87
N ILE A 143 5.25 -0.07 11.60
CA ILE A 143 5.57 1.01 12.55
C ILE A 143 6.43 0.50 13.73
N THR A 144 6.35 -0.78 14.04
CA THR A 144 7.18 -1.43 15.08
C THR A 144 8.69 -1.33 14.82
N ARG A 145 9.12 -1.03 13.60
CA ARG A 145 10.51 -0.72 13.27
C ARG A 145 10.94 0.66 13.75
N LEU A 146 10.01 1.58 13.87
CA LEU A 146 10.25 2.88 14.47
C LEU A 146 10.26 2.66 15.98
N ARG A 147 11.39 2.62 16.59
CA ARG A 147 11.82 2.26 17.95
C ARG A 147 11.00 2.84 19.14
N TRP A 148 9.70 3.09 18.95
CA TRP A 148 8.82 3.79 19.89
C TRP A 148 7.90 2.88 20.70
N MET A 149 7.80 1.58 20.36
CA MET A 149 6.93 0.67 21.12
C MET A 149 7.51 -0.74 21.25
N SER A 150 7.45 -1.26 22.48
CA SER A 150 7.66 -2.67 22.83
C SER A 150 6.51 -3.52 22.26
N TYR A 151 6.48 -3.76 20.94
CA TYR A 151 5.47 -4.62 20.34
C TYR A 151 6.04 -6.02 20.07
N PRO A 152 5.28 -7.11 20.28
CA PRO A 152 5.78 -8.46 20.09
C PRO A 152 6.20 -8.70 18.63
N LYS A 153 7.41 -9.25 18.46
CA LYS A 153 8.10 -9.52 17.20
C LYS A 153 7.45 -10.64 16.37
N LYS A 154 6.17 -10.58 16.05
CA LYS A 154 5.58 -11.48 15.06
C LYS A 154 5.63 -10.81 13.69
N ARG A 155 6.53 -11.31 12.82
CA ARG A 155 6.49 -10.97 11.39
C ARG A 155 5.21 -11.55 10.82
N PRO A 156 4.28 -10.74 10.26
CA PRO A 156 3.16 -11.30 9.53
C PRO A 156 3.68 -12.09 8.31
N PRO A 157 3.10 -13.26 8.01
CA PRO A 157 3.45 -14.02 6.83
C PRO A 157 3.11 -13.21 5.58
N PHE A 158 4.12 -13.01 4.72
CA PHE A 158 4.08 -12.10 3.55
C PHE A 158 3.15 -12.55 2.40
N LEU A 159 2.56 -13.73 2.46
CA LEU A 159 1.91 -14.37 1.31
C LEU A 159 0.37 -14.46 1.30
N PRO A 160 -0.38 -14.44 2.39
CA PRO A 160 -1.83 -14.70 2.32
C PRO A 160 -2.63 -13.62 1.60
N TRP A 161 -2.23 -12.35 1.69
CA TRP A 161 -3.02 -11.23 1.19
C TRP A 161 -2.82 -10.92 -0.30
N MET A 162 -1.68 -11.31 -0.93
CA MET A 162 -1.53 -11.23 -2.39
C MET A 162 -2.61 -12.09 -3.08
N SER A 163 -2.96 -13.23 -2.50
CA SER A 163 -4.04 -14.09 -3.00
C SER A 163 -5.43 -13.51 -2.71
N ALA A 164 -5.59 -12.76 -1.61
CA ALA A 164 -6.85 -12.10 -1.28
C ALA A 164 -7.15 -10.92 -2.23
N TRP A 165 -6.12 -10.13 -2.58
CA TRP A 165 -6.23 -9.09 -3.59
C TRP A 165 -6.69 -9.65 -4.93
N SER A 166 -6.02 -10.72 -5.42
CA SER A 166 -6.40 -11.38 -6.67
C SER A 166 -7.88 -11.79 -6.68
N ARG A 167 -8.35 -12.41 -5.61
CA ARG A 167 -9.75 -12.88 -5.49
C ARG A 167 -10.76 -11.73 -5.50
N ARG A 168 -10.48 -10.62 -4.81
CA ARG A 168 -11.39 -9.45 -4.78
C ARG A 168 -11.46 -8.76 -6.13
N MET A 169 -10.32 -8.58 -6.81
CA MET A 169 -10.24 -7.89 -8.09
C MET A 169 -10.83 -8.69 -9.25
N THR A 170 -10.78 -10.04 -9.18
CA THR A 170 -11.33 -10.91 -10.24
C THR A 170 -12.80 -11.28 -10.04
N GLY A 171 -13.43 -10.84 -8.95
CA GLY A 171 -14.82 -11.19 -8.65
C GLY A 171 -15.06 -12.67 -8.39
N GLN A 172 -14.00 -13.46 -8.23
CA GLN A 172 -14.11 -14.88 -7.90
C GLN A 172 -14.67 -15.05 -6.49
N ARG A 173 -16.01 -15.13 -6.40
CA ARG A 173 -16.66 -15.69 -5.21
C ARG A 173 -16.12 -17.11 -5.05
N GLN A 174 -15.63 -17.45 -3.87
CA GLN A 174 -15.50 -18.85 -3.49
C GLN A 174 -16.92 -19.43 -3.56
N SER A 175 -17.21 -20.21 -4.59
CA SER A 175 -18.29 -21.19 -4.49
C SER A 175 -17.85 -22.11 -3.38
N THR A 176 -18.56 -22.06 -2.28
CA THR A 176 -18.38 -22.97 -1.16
C THR A 176 -18.69 -24.38 -1.66
N ALA A 177 -17.66 -25.10 -2.07
CA ALA A 177 -17.70 -26.53 -2.36
C ALA A 177 -17.97 -27.37 -1.08
N ALA A 178 -18.58 -26.77 -0.07
CA ALA A 178 -18.98 -27.42 1.18
C ALA A 178 -20.45 -27.83 1.21
N SER A 179 -21.27 -27.43 0.24
CA SER A 179 -22.71 -27.80 0.27
C SER A 179 -23.09 -29.01 -0.57
N GLU A 180 -22.20 -29.54 -1.38
CA GLU A 180 -22.53 -30.72 -2.23
C GLU A 180 -22.14 -32.09 -1.65
N ARG A 181 -21.38 -32.16 -0.56
CA ARG A 181 -21.07 -33.45 0.10
C ARG A 181 -22.15 -33.95 1.06
N SER A 182 -23.11 -33.12 1.45
CA SER A 182 -24.16 -33.53 2.43
C SER A 182 -25.40 -34.12 1.81
N ARG A 183 -25.52 -34.18 0.48
CA ARG A 183 -26.72 -34.73 -0.19
C ARG A 183 -26.54 -36.12 -0.84
N ARG A 184 -25.38 -36.77 -0.65
CA ARG A 184 -25.13 -38.11 -1.24
C ARG A 184 -25.10 -39.29 -0.24
N PHE A 185 -25.38 -39.07 1.02
CA PHE A 185 -25.50 -40.15 2.00
C PHE A 185 -26.75 -39.95 2.85
N GLY A 186 -27.89 -40.23 2.27
CA GLY A 186 -29.17 -40.21 2.98
C GLY A 186 -30.28 -40.82 2.14
N SER A 187 -30.14 -42.09 1.77
CA SER A 187 -31.22 -42.91 1.26
C SER A 187 -30.76 -44.37 1.27
N THR A 188 -31.00 -45.05 2.35
CA THR A 188 -31.46 -46.44 2.48
C THR A 188 -32.06 -46.58 3.86
#